data_aa1cf14c17bda08b7a713c8c19f017a7
#
_entry.id   aa1cf14c17bda08b7a713c8c19f017a7
#
_cell.length_a   1.000
_cell.length_b   1.000
_cell.length_c   1.000
_cell.angle_alpha   90.00
_cell.angle_beta   90.00
_cell.angle_gamma   90.00
#
_symmetry.space_group_name_H-M   'P 1'
#
loop_
_entity.id
_entity.type
_entity.pdbx_description
1 polymer ?
#
loop_
_entity_poly.entity_id
_entity_poly.type
_entity_poly.pdbx_seq_one_letter_code
_entity_poly.pdbx_strand_id
1 'polypeptide(L)'
;MNLEKAIIVRNVSKKYKLYNSTKDRLLDLFSMKSRGESFYALRDVNFEAEKGVVVGFVGINGSGKSTLSNIIAGIVPQTSGTVTVNGEVSLIAVSAGLKNELTGRDNIELKLLMLGFSKEQIKALEDEIIEFSELGKFIDQPVKSYSSGMKSRLGFSISVNVDPDILIIDEALSVGDKAFAEKSLNKMLEFKEKGKTMIFVSHSLSQMRQFCDKILWLEFGRVKAYGEVDDILIQYQEFLNMWKQLSKEERAEYREKAMAGTLNYDKYLNKIERVHEKNYSERFVSKIVRIRKKESFVYDSPTDSRPSESLDKYKESSYYAKKEAEIDDEIYYLLSSKPSAIHGVIGWVKEKDLKTRNLLNIDEDYKEFIVTGTGSAYDIPWGQKKNIVIVDLSKYKDEIFFVERTDKLGKQIWYYGSLKDKKVWIHEKHLMSVNKLY
;
A
#
# COMPACT_ATOMS: atom_id res chain seq x y z
N MET A 1 -9.02 -18.12 25.73
CA MET A 1 -9.38 -16.72 26.05
C MET A 1 -10.39 -16.24 25.01
N ASN A 2 -11.59 -15.81 25.43
CA ASN A 2 -12.50 -15.13 24.51
C ASN A 2 -11.90 -13.74 24.23
N LEU A 3 -11.32 -13.54 23.05
CA LEU A 3 -10.84 -12.23 22.65
C LEU A 3 -12.02 -11.29 22.48
N GLU A 4 -11.93 -10.09 23.08
CA GLU A 4 -12.97 -9.08 23.01
C GLU A 4 -13.13 -8.62 21.54
N LYS A 5 -14.38 -8.61 21.01
CA LYS A 5 -14.68 -8.19 19.65
C LYS A 5 -14.90 -6.69 19.62
N ALA A 6 -14.14 -6.00 18.77
CA ALA A 6 -14.31 -4.57 18.51
C ALA A 6 -15.44 -4.30 17.51
N ILE A 7 -15.57 -5.16 16.50
CA ILE A 7 -16.59 -5.03 15.44
C ILE A 7 -17.25 -6.38 15.22
N ILE A 8 -18.60 -6.38 15.21
CA ILE A 8 -19.42 -7.57 14.90
C ILE A 8 -20.44 -7.18 13.84
N VAL A 9 -20.41 -7.84 12.70
CA VAL A 9 -21.33 -7.64 11.58
C VAL A 9 -22.09 -8.95 11.35
N ARG A 10 -23.44 -8.91 11.47
CA ARG A 10 -24.31 -10.07 11.36
C ARG A 10 -25.40 -9.87 10.31
N ASN A 11 -25.37 -10.67 9.26
CA ASN A 11 -26.35 -10.71 8.16
C ASN A 11 -26.67 -9.32 7.57
N VAL A 12 -25.63 -8.47 7.49
CA VAL A 12 -25.79 -7.09 7.05
C VAL A 12 -26.02 -7.04 5.53
N SER A 13 -27.13 -6.41 5.16
CA SER A 13 -27.42 -6.09 3.77
C SER A 13 -27.68 -4.58 3.61
N LYS A 14 -27.23 -4.03 2.47
CA LYS A 14 -27.52 -2.66 2.08
C LYS A 14 -28.09 -2.60 0.69
N LYS A 15 -29.30 -2.10 0.59
CA LYS A 15 -30.06 -1.93 -0.65
C LYS A 15 -30.18 -0.44 -0.96
N TYR A 16 -29.85 -0.07 -2.18
CA TYR A 16 -30.11 1.27 -2.72
C TYR A 16 -31.20 1.19 -3.81
N LYS A 17 -31.95 2.28 -3.99
CA LYS A 17 -32.83 2.47 -5.14
C LYS A 17 -32.16 3.41 -6.13
N LEU A 18 -32.04 2.96 -7.36
CA LEU A 18 -31.55 3.75 -8.49
C LEU A 18 -32.77 4.35 -9.22
N TYR A 19 -32.78 5.67 -9.39
CA TYR A 19 -33.84 6.38 -10.10
C TYR A 19 -33.28 6.97 -11.37
N ASN A 20 -34.01 6.83 -12.48
CA ASN A 20 -33.61 7.40 -13.77
C ASN A 20 -33.80 8.94 -13.83
N SER A 21 -34.62 9.48 -12.92
CA SER A 21 -34.85 10.93 -12.84
C SER A 21 -35.20 11.38 -11.42
N THR A 22 -34.97 12.67 -11.14
CA THR A 22 -35.39 13.30 -9.88
C THR A 22 -36.92 13.26 -9.71
N LYS A 23 -37.68 13.28 -10.82
CA LYS A 23 -39.13 13.14 -10.82
C LYS A 23 -39.57 11.76 -10.34
N ASP A 24 -38.90 10.69 -10.79
CA ASP A 24 -39.19 9.31 -10.36
C ASP A 24 -38.93 9.13 -8.86
N ARG A 25 -37.88 9.78 -8.35
CA ARG A 25 -37.58 9.79 -6.91
C ARG A 25 -38.68 10.47 -6.08
N LEU A 26 -39.20 11.61 -6.54
CA LEU A 26 -40.29 12.31 -5.87
C LEU A 26 -41.61 11.51 -5.95
N LEU A 27 -41.91 10.95 -7.13
CA LEU A 27 -43.13 10.18 -7.31
C LEU A 27 -43.10 8.88 -6.53
N ASP A 28 -41.94 8.26 -6.30
CA ASP A 28 -41.79 7.05 -5.48
C ASP A 28 -42.12 7.28 -4.00
N LEU A 29 -41.99 8.54 -3.50
CA LEU A 29 -42.40 8.92 -2.13
C LEU A 29 -43.92 8.92 -1.93
N PHE A 30 -44.69 9.15 -3.00
CA PHE A 30 -46.15 9.28 -2.96
C PHE A 30 -46.90 8.12 -3.65
N SER A 31 -46.16 7.21 -4.27
CA SER A 31 -46.76 6.10 -5.08
C SER A 31 -46.60 4.76 -4.37
N MET A 32 -47.67 3.97 -4.36
CA MET A 32 -47.60 2.57 -3.91
C MET A 32 -46.82 1.65 -4.88
N LYS A 33 -46.52 2.12 -6.10
CA LYS A 33 -45.67 1.37 -7.06
C LYS A 33 -44.24 1.87 -7.00
N SER A 34 -43.32 0.98 -6.65
CA SER A 34 -41.88 1.27 -6.68
C SER A 34 -41.42 1.59 -8.10
N ARG A 35 -40.82 2.80 -8.32
CA ARG A 35 -40.37 3.29 -9.62
C ARG A 35 -38.87 3.19 -9.83
N GLY A 36 -38.10 2.79 -8.81
CA GLY A 36 -36.64 2.65 -8.87
C GLY A 36 -36.19 1.21 -9.00
N GLU A 37 -35.10 0.99 -9.71
CA GLU A 37 -34.39 -0.29 -9.73
C GLU A 37 -33.67 -0.49 -8.41
N SER A 38 -33.83 -1.67 -7.81
CA SER A 38 -33.20 -2.00 -6.53
C SER A 38 -31.85 -2.65 -6.75
N PHE A 39 -30.81 -2.07 -6.15
CA PHE A 39 -29.44 -2.56 -6.20
C PHE A 39 -28.95 -2.91 -4.79
N TYR A 40 -28.40 -4.11 -4.62
CA TYR A 40 -27.75 -4.50 -3.38
C TYR A 40 -26.26 -4.18 -3.43
N ALA A 41 -25.83 -3.20 -2.64
CA ALA A 41 -24.42 -2.90 -2.47
C ALA A 41 -23.72 -3.89 -1.53
N LEU A 42 -24.50 -4.43 -0.55
CA LEU A 42 -24.06 -5.51 0.35
C LEU A 42 -25.21 -6.50 0.51
N ARG A 43 -24.90 -7.78 0.66
CA ARG A 43 -25.87 -8.86 0.86
C ARG A 43 -25.33 -9.91 1.83
N ASP A 44 -26.01 -10.07 2.96
CA ASP A 44 -25.75 -11.07 3.99
C ASP A 44 -24.28 -11.12 4.45
N VAL A 45 -23.68 -9.93 4.66
CA VAL A 45 -22.30 -9.79 5.10
C VAL A 45 -22.19 -10.18 6.57
N ASN A 46 -21.23 -11.08 6.85
CA ASN A 46 -20.89 -11.53 8.20
C ASN A 46 -19.38 -11.48 8.39
N PHE A 47 -18.90 -10.77 9.40
CA PHE A 47 -17.52 -10.87 9.88
C PHE A 47 -17.38 -10.31 11.29
N GLU A 48 -16.29 -10.65 11.95
CA GLU A 48 -15.92 -10.13 13.26
C GLU A 48 -14.46 -9.69 13.26
N ALA A 49 -14.18 -8.54 13.87
CA ALA A 49 -12.83 -8.09 14.14
C ALA A 49 -12.58 -8.07 15.65
N GLU A 50 -11.48 -8.65 16.07
CA GLU A 50 -11.01 -8.62 17.44
C GLU A 50 -10.40 -7.26 17.77
N LYS A 51 -10.39 -6.88 19.04
CA LYS A 51 -9.78 -5.64 19.51
C LYS A 51 -8.27 -5.67 19.24
N GLY A 52 -7.74 -4.59 18.71
CA GLY A 52 -6.32 -4.46 18.38
C GLY A 52 -5.90 -5.09 17.05
N VAL A 53 -6.83 -5.67 16.28
CA VAL A 53 -6.53 -6.30 14.98
C VAL A 53 -6.72 -5.29 13.84
N VAL A 54 -5.82 -5.32 12.88
CA VAL A 54 -5.92 -4.56 11.63
C VAL A 54 -6.52 -5.44 10.54
N VAL A 55 -7.73 -5.11 10.08
CA VAL A 55 -8.43 -5.85 9.01
C VAL A 55 -8.36 -5.10 7.70
N GLY A 56 -7.71 -5.68 6.69
CA GLY A 56 -7.67 -5.15 5.33
C GLY A 56 -8.92 -5.52 4.52
N PHE A 57 -9.56 -4.56 3.87
CA PHE A 57 -10.66 -4.82 2.94
C PHE A 57 -10.14 -4.83 1.50
N VAL A 58 -10.26 -5.96 0.83
CA VAL A 58 -9.91 -6.12 -0.59
C VAL A 58 -11.14 -6.45 -1.43
N GLY A 59 -11.06 -6.16 -2.72
CA GLY A 59 -12.12 -6.37 -3.70
C GLY A 59 -12.06 -5.34 -4.81
N ILE A 60 -12.56 -5.68 -5.99
CA ILE A 60 -12.61 -4.76 -7.15
C ILE A 60 -13.55 -3.57 -6.88
N ASN A 61 -13.49 -2.56 -7.76
CA ASN A 61 -14.39 -1.41 -7.66
C ASN A 61 -15.86 -1.84 -7.72
N GLY A 62 -16.67 -1.30 -6.80
CA GLY A 62 -18.08 -1.67 -6.65
C GLY A 62 -18.33 -3.00 -5.90
N SER A 63 -17.31 -3.57 -5.24
CA SER A 63 -17.48 -4.77 -4.39
C SER A 63 -18.18 -4.52 -3.06
N GLY A 64 -18.34 -3.25 -2.63
CA GLY A 64 -19.03 -2.87 -1.39
C GLY A 64 -18.12 -2.41 -0.25
N LYS A 65 -16.79 -2.32 -0.44
CA LYS A 65 -15.84 -1.90 0.63
C LYS A 65 -16.23 -0.61 1.32
N SER A 66 -16.33 0.50 0.57
CA SER A 66 -16.69 1.81 1.14
C SER A 66 -18.10 1.84 1.73
N THR A 67 -19.04 1.03 1.19
CA THR A 67 -20.37 0.89 1.77
C THR A 67 -20.30 0.22 3.15
N LEU A 68 -19.51 -0.84 3.29
CA LEU A 68 -19.33 -1.54 4.56
C LEU A 68 -18.58 -0.64 5.57
N SER A 69 -17.54 0.05 5.14
CA SER A 69 -16.81 1.03 5.95
C SER A 69 -17.72 2.13 6.50
N ASN A 70 -18.57 2.70 5.65
CA ASN A 70 -19.53 3.73 6.04
C ASN A 70 -20.62 3.21 7.01
N ILE A 71 -21.03 1.94 6.88
CA ILE A 71 -22.00 1.32 7.81
C ILE A 71 -21.33 1.10 9.16
N ILE A 72 -20.10 0.59 9.21
CA ILE A 72 -19.35 0.40 10.46
C ILE A 72 -19.08 1.74 11.14
N ALA A 73 -18.78 2.80 10.37
CA ALA A 73 -18.61 4.15 10.87
C ALA A 73 -19.93 4.82 11.32
N GLY A 74 -21.08 4.14 11.19
CA GLY A 74 -22.39 4.72 11.56
C GLY A 74 -22.88 5.85 10.64
N ILE A 75 -22.21 6.11 9.50
CA ILE A 75 -22.56 7.19 8.55
C ILE A 75 -23.78 6.81 7.72
N VAL A 76 -23.88 5.54 7.35
CA VAL A 76 -24.98 5.02 6.53
C VAL A 76 -25.64 3.84 7.24
N PRO A 77 -26.96 3.87 7.49
CA PRO A 77 -27.63 2.73 8.11
C PRO A 77 -27.71 1.54 7.14
N GLN A 78 -27.58 0.34 7.68
CA GLN A 78 -27.88 -0.91 6.94
C GLN A 78 -29.39 -1.03 6.63
N THR A 79 -29.73 -1.81 5.63
CA THR A 79 -31.14 -2.11 5.30
C THR A 79 -31.67 -3.27 6.16
N SER A 80 -30.82 -4.25 6.46
CA SER A 80 -31.13 -5.38 7.35
C SER A 80 -29.85 -5.88 8.05
N GLY A 81 -30.00 -6.71 9.06
CA GLY A 81 -28.91 -7.23 9.88
C GLY A 81 -28.52 -6.29 11.01
N THR A 82 -27.44 -6.61 11.73
CA THR A 82 -26.95 -5.85 12.87
C THR A 82 -25.47 -5.58 12.76
N VAL A 83 -25.05 -4.39 13.18
CA VAL A 83 -23.65 -4.01 13.36
C VAL A 83 -23.48 -3.56 14.81
N THR A 84 -22.56 -4.20 15.52
CA THR A 84 -22.16 -3.80 16.86
C THR A 84 -20.72 -3.32 16.80
N VAL A 85 -20.46 -2.13 17.32
CA VAL A 85 -19.13 -1.53 17.38
C VAL A 85 -18.85 -1.17 18.82
N ASN A 86 -17.77 -1.71 19.38
CA ASN A 86 -17.37 -1.52 20.77
C ASN A 86 -16.20 -0.55 20.84
N GLY A 87 -16.48 0.73 20.90
CA GLY A 87 -15.53 1.84 20.97
C GLY A 87 -15.89 3.00 20.03
N GLU A 88 -15.12 4.08 20.16
CA GLU A 88 -15.26 5.26 19.30
C GLU A 88 -14.64 5.01 17.92
N VAL A 89 -15.38 5.33 16.84
CA VAL A 89 -14.96 5.11 15.46
C VAL A 89 -14.61 6.44 14.82
N SER A 90 -13.43 6.50 14.19
CA SER A 90 -13.06 7.59 13.28
C SER A 90 -12.88 7.06 11.85
N LEU A 91 -13.55 7.69 10.88
CA LEU A 91 -13.36 7.42 9.46
C LEU A 91 -12.44 8.47 8.85
N ILE A 92 -11.28 8.02 8.39
CA ILE A 92 -10.39 8.83 7.56
C ILE A 92 -10.81 8.62 6.10
N ALA A 93 -11.69 9.49 5.62
CA ALA A 93 -12.01 9.58 4.19
C ALA A 93 -11.45 10.89 3.65
N VAL A 94 -10.79 10.80 2.49
CA VAL A 94 -10.20 11.95 1.81
C VAL A 94 -11.25 13.05 1.64
N SER A 95 -11.05 14.19 2.29
CA SER A 95 -11.93 15.37 2.25
C SER A 95 -13.39 15.21 2.74
N ALA A 96 -13.78 14.06 3.32
CA ALA A 96 -15.16 13.87 3.77
C ALA A 96 -15.51 14.77 4.96
N GLY A 97 -16.57 15.54 4.79
CA GLY A 97 -17.20 16.35 5.85
C GLY A 97 -16.59 17.73 6.10
N LEU A 98 -15.60 18.17 5.32
CA LEU A 98 -15.11 19.54 5.38
C LEU A 98 -16.13 20.52 4.77
N LYS A 99 -16.39 21.62 5.46
CA LYS A 99 -17.24 22.71 4.97
C LYS A 99 -16.41 23.71 4.19
N ASN A 100 -16.67 23.82 2.88
CA ASN A 100 -15.88 24.64 1.97
C ASN A 100 -15.88 26.13 2.34
N GLU A 101 -16.95 26.64 2.94
CA GLU A 101 -17.10 28.05 3.30
C GLU A 101 -16.40 28.43 4.60
N LEU A 102 -16.06 27.47 5.42
CA LEU A 102 -15.35 27.67 6.69
C LEU A 102 -13.84 27.61 6.46
N THR A 103 -13.08 28.24 7.35
CA THR A 103 -11.61 28.12 7.38
C THR A 103 -11.18 26.71 7.78
N GLY A 104 -9.89 26.40 7.63
CA GLY A 104 -9.35 25.13 8.13
C GLY A 104 -9.52 25.00 9.64
N ARG A 105 -9.26 26.08 10.39
CA ARG A 105 -9.43 26.19 11.85
C ARG A 105 -10.88 25.95 12.27
N ASP A 106 -11.84 26.64 11.64
CA ASP A 106 -13.26 26.45 11.91
C ASP A 106 -13.72 25.02 11.61
N ASN A 107 -13.14 24.37 10.60
CA ASN A 107 -13.42 22.97 10.29
C ASN A 107 -12.88 22.01 11.36
N ILE A 108 -11.71 22.30 11.94
CA ILE A 108 -11.17 21.55 13.10
C ILE A 108 -12.17 21.64 14.25
N GLU A 109 -12.53 22.86 14.66
CA GLU A 109 -13.46 23.09 15.76
C GLU A 109 -14.80 22.39 15.50
N LEU A 110 -15.41 22.61 14.34
CA LEU A 110 -16.69 22.02 13.95
C LEU A 110 -16.66 20.49 14.05
N LYS A 111 -15.60 19.87 13.51
CA LYS A 111 -15.48 18.40 13.50
C LYS A 111 -15.30 17.83 14.89
N LEU A 112 -14.49 18.46 15.73
CA LEU A 112 -14.27 18.02 17.11
C LEU A 112 -15.53 18.22 17.95
N LEU A 113 -16.28 19.33 17.77
CA LEU A 113 -17.60 19.53 18.39
C LEU A 113 -18.60 18.43 17.99
N MET A 114 -18.64 18.06 16.71
CA MET A 114 -19.51 16.97 16.23
C MET A 114 -19.13 15.61 16.81
N LEU A 115 -17.88 15.41 17.22
CA LEU A 115 -17.40 14.21 17.92
C LEU A 115 -17.62 14.28 19.44
N GLY A 116 -18.17 15.39 19.96
CA GLY A 116 -18.51 15.54 21.38
C GLY A 116 -17.41 16.10 22.27
N PHE A 117 -16.32 16.62 21.69
CA PHE A 117 -15.24 17.25 22.46
C PHE A 117 -15.68 18.59 23.06
N SER A 118 -15.26 18.87 24.31
CA SER A 118 -15.47 20.17 24.93
C SER A 118 -14.58 21.25 24.30
N LYS A 119 -14.93 22.53 24.51
CA LYS A 119 -14.10 23.63 23.99
C LYS A 119 -12.67 23.62 24.51
N GLU A 120 -12.47 23.21 25.75
CA GLU A 120 -11.15 23.08 26.37
C GLU A 120 -10.33 21.99 25.72
N GLN A 121 -10.95 20.82 25.43
CA GLN A 121 -10.32 19.72 24.73
C GLN A 121 -9.97 20.11 23.28
N ILE A 122 -10.88 20.82 22.61
CA ILE A 122 -10.64 21.31 21.23
C ILE A 122 -9.43 22.22 21.20
N LYS A 123 -9.35 23.18 22.13
CA LYS A 123 -8.22 24.10 22.21
C LYS A 123 -6.88 23.38 22.47
N ALA A 124 -6.90 22.30 23.22
CA ALA A 124 -5.70 21.49 23.48
C ALA A 124 -5.23 20.70 22.24
N LEU A 125 -6.18 20.23 21.40
CA LEU A 125 -5.88 19.42 20.21
C LEU A 125 -5.61 20.26 18.96
N GLU A 126 -6.10 21.49 18.92
CA GLU A 126 -6.09 22.35 17.73
C GLU A 126 -4.66 22.58 17.20
N ASP A 127 -3.74 22.93 18.10
CA ASP A 127 -2.35 23.23 17.74
C ASP A 127 -1.64 21.99 17.17
N GLU A 128 -1.85 20.81 17.75
CA GLU A 128 -1.31 19.54 17.24
C GLU A 128 -1.85 19.20 15.85
N ILE A 129 -3.17 19.41 15.64
CA ILE A 129 -3.81 19.16 14.35
C ILE A 129 -3.26 20.11 13.28
N ILE A 130 -3.09 21.39 13.62
CA ILE A 130 -2.55 22.41 12.70
C ILE A 130 -1.11 22.06 12.34
N GLU A 131 -0.27 21.76 13.31
CA GLU A 131 1.13 21.37 13.10
C GLU A 131 1.23 20.10 12.26
N PHE A 132 0.41 19.08 12.57
CA PHE A 132 0.40 17.85 11.80
C PHE A 132 0.01 18.07 10.35
N SER A 133 -0.96 18.98 10.07
CA SER A 133 -1.48 19.25 8.73
C SER A 133 -0.48 19.96 7.81
N GLU A 134 0.51 20.66 8.36
CA GLU A 134 1.52 21.45 7.64
C GLU A 134 0.90 22.49 6.67
N LEU A 135 -0.30 23.00 6.98
CA LEU A 135 -0.99 23.97 6.14
C LEU A 135 -0.49 25.40 6.33
N GLY A 136 0.24 25.66 7.43
CA GLY A 136 0.79 26.99 7.73
C GLY A 136 -0.29 28.07 7.70
N LYS A 137 -0.02 29.17 7.00
CA LYS A 137 -0.96 30.35 6.89
C LYS A 137 -2.29 30.02 6.21
N PHE A 138 -2.38 28.89 5.49
CA PHE A 138 -3.63 28.50 4.85
C PHE A 138 -4.69 28.03 5.85
N ILE A 139 -4.31 27.68 7.08
CA ILE A 139 -5.27 27.20 8.08
C ILE A 139 -6.41 28.20 8.36
N ASP A 140 -6.12 29.48 8.24
CA ASP A 140 -7.08 30.57 8.47
C ASP A 140 -7.78 31.03 7.17
N GLN A 141 -7.58 30.32 6.05
CA GLN A 141 -8.26 30.57 4.77
C GLN A 141 -9.43 29.61 4.58
N PRO A 142 -10.50 30.02 3.86
CA PRO A 142 -11.62 29.15 3.53
C PRO A 142 -11.19 27.91 2.74
N VAL A 143 -11.71 26.73 3.14
CA VAL A 143 -11.35 25.42 2.56
C VAL A 143 -11.68 25.33 1.06
N LYS A 144 -12.58 26.17 0.52
CA LYS A 144 -12.82 26.26 -0.93
C LYS A 144 -11.57 26.66 -1.73
N SER A 145 -10.63 27.39 -1.12
CA SER A 145 -9.37 27.77 -1.74
C SER A 145 -8.28 26.68 -1.69
N TYR A 146 -8.53 25.59 -0.97
CA TYR A 146 -7.56 24.50 -0.80
C TYR A 146 -7.48 23.62 -2.04
N SER A 147 -6.27 23.16 -2.35
CA SER A 147 -6.08 22.04 -3.27
C SER A 147 -6.67 20.74 -2.68
N SER A 148 -6.88 19.73 -3.53
CA SER A 148 -7.31 18.40 -3.05
C SER A 148 -6.37 17.83 -2.00
N GLY A 149 -5.04 17.99 -2.20
CA GLY A 149 -4.02 17.57 -1.25
C GLY A 149 -4.14 18.27 0.09
N MET A 150 -4.36 19.61 0.12
CA MET A 150 -4.56 20.36 1.36
C MET A 150 -5.81 19.93 2.12
N LYS A 151 -6.92 19.70 1.40
CA LYS A 151 -8.17 19.18 2.00
C LYS A 151 -7.95 17.83 2.66
N SER A 152 -7.21 16.96 1.99
CA SER A 152 -6.93 15.63 2.50
C SER A 152 -5.97 15.66 3.70
N ARG A 153 -4.94 16.51 3.68
CA ARG A 153 -4.06 16.74 4.83
C ARG A 153 -4.85 17.19 6.04
N LEU A 154 -5.72 18.18 5.89
CA LEU A 154 -6.57 18.67 6.99
C LEU A 154 -7.48 17.56 7.54
N GLY A 155 -8.22 16.87 6.66
CA GLY A 155 -9.14 15.81 7.06
C GLY A 155 -8.43 14.66 7.77
N PHE A 156 -7.27 14.23 7.26
CA PHE A 156 -6.42 13.22 7.88
C PHE A 156 -5.93 13.68 9.26
N SER A 157 -5.37 14.90 9.36
CA SER A 157 -4.83 15.45 10.60
C SER A 157 -5.88 15.51 11.72
N ILE A 158 -7.11 15.94 11.41
CA ILE A 158 -8.19 15.92 12.38
C ILE A 158 -8.46 14.48 12.85
N SER A 159 -8.59 13.54 11.91
CA SER A 159 -9.01 12.17 12.23
C SER A 159 -7.99 11.38 13.05
N VAL A 160 -6.67 11.65 12.87
CA VAL A 160 -5.63 10.91 13.59
C VAL A 160 -5.27 11.52 14.97
N ASN A 161 -5.63 12.76 15.23
CA ASN A 161 -5.33 13.40 16.52
C ASN A 161 -6.48 13.29 17.54
N VAL A 162 -7.62 12.66 17.19
CA VAL A 162 -8.72 12.38 18.11
C VAL A 162 -8.54 11.06 18.89
N ASP A 163 -7.48 10.29 18.62
CA ASP A 163 -7.11 9.02 19.25
C ASP A 163 -8.28 8.00 19.41
N PRO A 164 -8.98 7.64 18.32
CA PRO A 164 -10.14 6.77 18.38
C PRO A 164 -9.76 5.33 18.79
N ASP A 165 -10.75 4.54 19.25
CA ASP A 165 -10.57 3.11 19.52
C ASP A 165 -10.49 2.29 18.23
N ILE A 166 -11.28 2.72 17.23
CA ILE A 166 -11.39 2.06 15.93
C ILE A 166 -11.16 3.08 14.83
N LEU A 167 -10.19 2.80 13.97
CA LEU A 167 -9.83 3.68 12.86
C LEU A 167 -10.16 3.01 11.53
N ILE A 168 -10.96 3.68 10.70
CA ILE A 168 -11.26 3.23 9.34
C ILE A 168 -10.52 4.13 8.35
N ILE A 169 -9.66 3.53 7.52
CA ILE A 169 -8.80 4.23 6.55
C ILE A 169 -9.25 3.81 5.15
N ASP A 170 -9.90 4.72 4.43
CA ASP A 170 -10.36 4.46 3.04
C ASP A 170 -9.49 5.22 2.04
N GLU A 171 -8.53 4.52 1.40
CA GLU A 171 -7.60 5.02 0.37
C GLU A 171 -6.78 6.28 0.75
N ALA A 172 -6.80 6.69 2.01
CA ALA A 172 -6.26 7.98 2.46
C ALA A 172 -4.72 8.08 2.49
N LEU A 173 -3.98 6.97 2.40
CA LEU A 173 -2.51 6.97 2.48
C LEU A 173 -1.82 7.38 1.18
N SER A 174 -2.56 7.52 0.08
CA SER A 174 -2.00 7.93 -1.23
C SER A 174 -2.09 9.45 -1.46
N VAL A 175 -2.49 10.23 -0.44
CA VAL A 175 -2.85 11.64 -0.58
C VAL A 175 -1.78 12.56 -0.01
N GLY A 176 -1.46 13.59 -0.76
CA GLY A 176 -0.43 14.56 -0.41
C GLY A 176 0.88 14.32 -1.16
N ASP A 177 1.93 15.00 -0.73
CA ASP A 177 3.29 14.72 -1.21
C ASP A 177 3.92 13.53 -0.47
N LYS A 178 5.09 13.13 -0.92
CA LYS A 178 5.81 11.98 -0.37
C LYS A 178 6.12 12.12 1.14
N ALA A 179 6.42 13.32 1.60
CA ALA A 179 6.76 13.57 3.01
C ALA A 179 5.54 13.40 3.91
N PHE A 180 4.37 13.94 3.51
CA PHE A 180 3.13 13.77 4.25
C PHE A 180 2.63 12.32 4.24
N ALA A 181 2.80 11.61 3.12
CA ALA A 181 2.48 10.19 3.03
C ALA A 181 3.32 9.35 4.01
N GLU A 182 4.62 9.65 4.15
CA GLU A 182 5.52 8.98 5.11
C GLU A 182 5.12 9.30 6.57
N LYS A 183 4.83 10.57 6.87
CA LYS A 183 4.33 11.00 8.19
C LYS A 183 3.01 10.31 8.57
N SER A 184 2.10 10.24 7.61
CA SER A 184 0.82 9.54 7.77
C SER A 184 1.01 8.05 8.05
N LEU A 185 1.93 7.41 7.31
CA LEU A 185 2.28 6.02 7.47
C LEU A 185 2.83 5.74 8.89
N ASN A 186 3.76 6.59 9.37
CA ASN A 186 4.34 6.46 10.70
C ASN A 186 3.26 6.59 11.80
N LYS A 187 2.30 7.52 11.62
CA LYS A 187 1.18 7.66 12.56
C LYS A 187 0.28 6.42 12.58
N MET A 188 0.08 5.76 11.43
CA MET A 188 -0.67 4.50 11.36
C MET A 188 0.07 3.35 12.07
N LEU A 189 1.40 3.26 11.92
CA LEU A 189 2.21 2.28 12.65
C LEU A 189 2.14 2.51 14.17
N GLU A 190 2.19 3.76 14.63
CA GLU A 190 2.00 4.11 16.03
C GLU A 190 0.65 3.62 16.58
N PHE A 191 -0.45 3.77 15.82
CA PHE A 191 -1.76 3.24 16.21
C PHE A 191 -1.77 1.70 16.30
N LYS A 192 -1.12 1.04 15.36
CA LYS A 192 -0.98 -0.43 15.40
C LYS A 192 -0.19 -0.88 16.62
N GLU A 193 0.91 -0.22 16.95
CA GLU A 193 1.73 -0.51 18.13
C GLU A 193 0.97 -0.25 19.45
N LYS A 194 0.08 0.75 19.47
CA LYS A 194 -0.83 1.00 20.59
C LYS A 194 -1.98 0.01 20.72
N GLY A 195 -2.07 -0.97 19.83
CA GLY A 195 -3.13 -1.97 19.81
C GLY A 195 -4.52 -1.42 19.46
N LYS A 196 -4.59 -0.34 18.67
CA LYS A 196 -5.86 0.18 18.15
C LYS A 196 -6.42 -0.75 17.08
N THR A 197 -7.74 -0.91 17.05
CA THR A 197 -8.40 -1.69 15.98
C THR A 197 -8.47 -0.84 14.72
N MET A 198 -8.13 -1.43 13.57
CA MET A 198 -8.16 -0.68 12.31
C MET A 198 -8.85 -1.46 11.18
N ILE A 199 -9.59 -0.75 10.34
CA ILE A 199 -10.03 -1.22 9.03
C ILE A 199 -9.22 -0.46 7.98
N PHE A 200 -8.52 -1.18 7.13
CA PHE A 200 -7.66 -0.61 6.12
C PHE A 200 -8.15 -0.97 4.71
N VAL A 201 -8.54 0.04 3.92
CA VAL A 201 -8.97 -0.13 2.53
C VAL A 201 -7.90 0.42 1.62
N SER A 202 -7.29 -0.43 0.80
CA SER A 202 -6.28 -0.03 -0.18
C SER A 202 -6.31 -0.94 -1.40
N HIS A 203 -5.92 -0.40 -2.55
CA HIS A 203 -5.67 -1.19 -3.76
C HIS A 203 -4.25 -1.78 -3.81
N SER A 204 -3.37 -1.40 -2.90
CA SER A 204 -1.98 -1.87 -2.84
C SER A 204 -1.87 -3.15 -1.99
N LEU A 205 -1.66 -4.30 -2.64
CA LEU A 205 -1.46 -5.57 -1.94
C LEU A 205 -0.19 -5.57 -1.06
N SER A 206 0.81 -4.77 -1.42
CA SER A 206 2.02 -4.60 -0.60
C SER A 206 1.74 -3.87 0.71
N GLN A 207 0.88 -2.84 0.68
CA GLN A 207 0.44 -2.17 1.89
C GLN A 207 -0.43 -3.10 2.76
N MET A 208 -1.32 -3.89 2.14
CA MET A 208 -2.13 -4.88 2.85
C MET A 208 -1.25 -5.87 3.63
N ARG A 209 -0.19 -6.43 3.01
CA ARG A 209 0.77 -7.32 3.68
C ARG A 209 1.56 -6.66 4.80
N GLN A 210 1.87 -5.38 4.66
CA GLN A 210 2.66 -4.65 5.64
C GLN A 210 1.83 -4.27 6.88
N PHE A 211 0.56 -3.92 6.69
CA PHE A 211 -0.26 -3.31 7.74
C PHE A 211 -1.24 -4.25 8.39
N CYS A 212 -1.86 -5.14 7.59
CA CYS A 212 -2.99 -5.92 8.05
C CYS A 212 -2.56 -7.21 8.75
N ASP A 213 -3.38 -7.64 9.70
CA ASP A 213 -3.27 -8.93 10.38
C ASP A 213 -4.25 -9.93 9.77
N LYS A 214 -5.40 -9.46 9.27
CA LYS A 214 -6.41 -10.26 8.57
C LYS A 214 -6.93 -9.52 7.33
N ILE A 215 -7.45 -10.27 6.37
CA ILE A 215 -8.06 -9.72 5.16
C ILE A 215 -9.51 -10.17 5.04
N LEU A 216 -10.39 -9.22 4.76
CA LEU A 216 -11.76 -9.44 4.32
C LEU A 216 -11.85 -9.18 2.81
N TRP A 217 -12.11 -10.23 2.04
CA TRP A 217 -12.35 -10.12 0.61
C TRP A 217 -13.84 -9.99 0.33
N LEU A 218 -14.22 -8.82 -0.20
CA LEU A 218 -15.57 -8.54 -0.68
C LEU A 218 -15.66 -8.73 -2.19
N GLU A 219 -16.61 -9.55 -2.62
CA GLU A 219 -16.90 -9.80 -4.03
C GLU A 219 -18.38 -9.51 -4.32
N PHE A 220 -18.66 -8.45 -5.09
CA PHE A 220 -20.01 -8.01 -5.48
C PHE A 220 -21.02 -7.95 -4.33
N GLY A 221 -20.60 -7.36 -3.23
CA GLY A 221 -21.43 -7.13 -2.05
C GLY A 221 -21.52 -8.32 -1.08
N ARG A 222 -20.79 -9.42 -1.32
CA ARG A 222 -20.73 -10.58 -0.43
C ARG A 222 -19.32 -10.79 0.11
N VAL A 223 -19.23 -11.41 1.29
CA VAL A 223 -17.92 -11.89 1.79
C VAL A 223 -17.54 -13.14 1.00
N LYS A 224 -16.43 -13.07 0.29
CA LYS A 224 -15.85 -14.20 -0.42
C LYS A 224 -14.95 -15.04 0.49
N ALA A 225 -14.11 -14.36 1.27
CA ALA A 225 -13.22 -14.98 2.23
C ALA A 225 -12.85 -13.98 3.34
N TYR A 226 -12.52 -14.51 4.51
CA TYR A 226 -11.99 -13.77 5.65
C TYR A 226 -10.97 -14.63 6.39
N GLY A 227 -9.76 -14.14 6.61
CA GLY A 227 -8.70 -14.92 7.24
C GLY A 227 -7.34 -14.22 7.22
N GLU A 228 -6.29 -15.03 7.34
CA GLU A 228 -4.90 -14.61 7.36
C GLU A 228 -4.48 -13.91 6.06
N VAL A 229 -3.57 -12.94 6.19
CA VAL A 229 -3.22 -12.02 5.10
C VAL A 229 -2.74 -12.75 3.84
N ASP A 230 -1.74 -13.64 3.99
CA ASP A 230 -1.13 -14.27 2.82
C ASP A 230 -2.08 -15.25 2.14
N ASP A 231 -2.87 -16.01 2.90
CA ASP A 231 -3.84 -16.98 2.37
C ASP A 231 -4.88 -16.30 1.48
N ILE A 232 -5.41 -15.17 1.93
CA ILE A 232 -6.46 -14.47 1.19
C ILE A 232 -5.87 -13.63 0.05
N LEU A 233 -4.72 -13.00 0.23
CA LEU A 233 -4.12 -12.17 -0.82
C LEU A 233 -3.60 -13.00 -2.00
N ILE A 234 -3.15 -14.24 -1.78
CA ILE A 234 -2.79 -15.17 -2.86
C ILE A 234 -4.03 -15.45 -3.72
N GLN A 235 -5.13 -15.89 -3.10
CA GLN A 235 -6.39 -16.17 -3.80
C GLN A 235 -6.95 -14.91 -4.51
N TYR A 236 -6.85 -13.75 -3.86
CA TYR A 236 -7.31 -12.50 -4.46
C TYR A 236 -6.43 -12.07 -5.66
N GLN A 237 -5.12 -12.31 -5.62
CA GLN A 237 -4.22 -12.06 -6.74
C GLN A 237 -4.56 -12.97 -7.94
N GLU A 238 -4.84 -14.24 -7.70
CA GLU A 238 -5.30 -15.18 -8.73
C GLU A 238 -6.62 -14.71 -9.36
N PHE A 239 -7.57 -14.30 -8.52
CA PHE A 239 -8.81 -13.69 -9.00
C PHE A 239 -8.56 -12.44 -9.88
N LEU A 240 -7.66 -11.54 -9.47
CA LEU A 240 -7.34 -10.35 -10.27
C LEU A 240 -6.72 -10.71 -11.61
N ASN A 241 -5.88 -11.74 -11.66
CA ASN A 241 -5.27 -12.22 -12.90
C ASN A 241 -6.35 -12.81 -13.84
N MET A 242 -7.25 -13.64 -13.31
CA MET A 242 -8.44 -14.12 -14.05
C MET A 242 -9.29 -12.96 -14.55
N TRP A 243 -9.65 -12.04 -13.66
CA TRP A 243 -10.50 -10.90 -13.97
C TRP A 243 -9.96 -10.02 -15.10
N LYS A 244 -8.64 -9.82 -15.16
CA LYS A 244 -7.98 -9.09 -16.26
C LYS A 244 -8.16 -9.76 -17.62
N GLN A 245 -8.21 -11.09 -17.66
CA GLN A 245 -8.32 -11.87 -18.89
C GLN A 245 -9.75 -11.98 -19.42
N LEU A 246 -10.77 -11.74 -18.59
CA LEU A 246 -12.16 -11.79 -19.00
C LEU A 246 -12.53 -10.62 -19.91
N SER A 247 -13.29 -10.91 -20.98
CA SER A 247 -13.91 -9.89 -21.82
C SER A 247 -14.95 -9.07 -21.03
N LYS A 248 -15.43 -7.98 -21.61
CA LYS A 248 -16.45 -7.14 -20.98
C LYS A 248 -17.76 -7.91 -20.73
N GLU A 249 -18.14 -8.74 -21.68
CA GLU A 249 -19.33 -9.60 -21.63
C GLU A 249 -19.19 -10.67 -20.54
N GLU A 250 -18.03 -11.33 -20.48
CA GLU A 250 -17.74 -12.35 -19.46
C GLU A 250 -17.69 -11.75 -18.04
N ARG A 251 -17.16 -10.53 -17.88
CA ARG A 251 -17.20 -9.81 -16.59
C ARG A 251 -18.62 -9.48 -16.17
N ALA A 252 -19.50 -9.14 -17.12
CA ALA A 252 -20.92 -8.88 -16.84
C ALA A 252 -21.63 -10.15 -16.40
N GLU A 253 -21.44 -11.26 -17.11
CA GLU A 253 -21.99 -12.58 -16.77
C GLU A 253 -21.49 -13.07 -15.40
N TYR A 254 -20.19 -12.95 -15.16
CA TYR A 254 -19.57 -13.29 -13.86
C TYR A 254 -20.20 -12.50 -12.73
N ARG A 255 -20.30 -11.16 -12.88
CA ARG A 255 -20.92 -10.27 -11.89
C ARG A 255 -22.35 -10.68 -11.58
N GLU A 256 -23.16 -10.92 -12.59
CA GLU A 256 -24.56 -11.31 -12.43
C GLU A 256 -24.70 -12.61 -11.65
N LYS A 257 -23.91 -13.63 -11.99
CA LYS A 257 -23.90 -14.93 -11.30
C LYS A 257 -23.36 -14.84 -9.89
N ALA A 258 -22.32 -14.04 -9.65
CA ALA A 258 -21.77 -13.81 -8.30
C ALA A 258 -22.79 -13.11 -7.41
N MET A 259 -23.48 -12.09 -7.93
CA MET A 259 -24.55 -11.38 -7.19
C MET A 259 -25.75 -12.29 -6.91
N ALA A 260 -26.11 -13.18 -7.83
CA ALA A 260 -27.17 -14.17 -7.66
C ALA A 260 -26.79 -15.31 -6.70
N GLY A 261 -25.49 -15.51 -6.42
CA GLY A 261 -24.99 -16.65 -5.63
C GLY A 261 -25.00 -17.98 -6.41
N THR A 262 -25.06 -17.92 -7.74
CA THR A 262 -25.11 -19.09 -8.65
C THR A 262 -23.80 -19.26 -9.43
N LEU A 263 -22.72 -18.56 -9.00
CA LEU A 263 -21.45 -18.60 -9.69
C LEU A 263 -20.80 -19.99 -9.59
N ASN A 264 -20.53 -20.61 -10.74
CA ASN A 264 -19.66 -21.77 -10.82
C ASN A 264 -18.23 -21.31 -11.10
N TYR A 265 -17.38 -21.34 -10.06
CA TYR A 265 -16.00 -20.92 -10.09
C TYR A 265 -15.16 -21.73 -11.08
N ASP A 266 -15.37 -23.04 -11.16
CA ASP A 266 -14.56 -23.96 -11.97
C ASP A 266 -14.60 -23.59 -13.45
N LYS A 267 -15.73 -23.06 -13.94
CA LYS A 267 -15.85 -22.55 -15.31
C LYS A 267 -14.80 -21.47 -15.64
N TYR A 268 -14.43 -20.68 -14.65
CA TYR A 268 -13.49 -19.55 -14.82
C TYR A 268 -12.07 -19.92 -14.42
N LEU A 269 -11.87 -20.82 -13.46
CA LEU A 269 -10.57 -21.37 -13.05
C LEU A 269 -9.93 -22.18 -14.19
N ASN A 270 -10.69 -22.98 -14.91
CA ASN A 270 -10.20 -23.72 -16.09
C ASN A 270 -9.60 -22.82 -17.20
N LYS A 271 -9.92 -21.53 -17.18
CA LYS A 271 -9.22 -20.54 -18.03
C LYS A 271 -7.84 -20.14 -17.50
N ILE A 272 -7.66 -20.20 -16.19
CA ILE A 272 -6.38 -19.92 -15.52
C ILE A 272 -5.47 -21.14 -15.67
N GLU A 273 -5.98 -22.35 -15.47
CA GLU A 273 -5.19 -23.59 -15.53
C GLU A 273 -4.54 -23.80 -16.91
N ARG A 274 -5.20 -23.39 -18.01
CA ARG A 274 -4.56 -23.40 -19.34
C ARG A 274 -3.40 -22.43 -19.51
N VAL A 275 -3.23 -21.49 -18.57
CA VAL A 275 -2.07 -20.56 -18.51
C VAL A 275 -1.04 -21.05 -17.48
N HIS A 276 -1.46 -21.85 -16.47
CA HIS A 276 -0.61 -22.37 -15.40
C HIS A 276 -0.02 -23.76 -15.64
N GLU A 277 -0.29 -24.43 -16.77
CA GLU A 277 0.38 -25.68 -17.16
C GLU A 277 1.84 -25.49 -17.60
N LYS A 278 2.42 -24.31 -17.41
CA LYS A 278 3.86 -24.13 -17.46
C LYS A 278 4.41 -24.37 -16.06
N ASN A 279 5.33 -25.32 -15.93
CA ASN A 279 6.12 -25.56 -14.72
C ASN A 279 6.74 -24.23 -14.25
N TYR A 280 6.15 -23.62 -13.23
CA TYR A 280 6.55 -22.31 -12.72
C TYR A 280 6.92 -22.45 -11.25
N SER A 281 8.20 -22.24 -10.93
CA SER A 281 8.68 -22.14 -9.57
C SER A 281 9.22 -20.73 -9.30
N GLU A 282 8.75 -20.10 -8.24
CA GLU A 282 9.30 -18.83 -7.75
C GLU A 282 10.09 -19.07 -6.46
N ARG A 283 11.26 -18.46 -6.35
CA ARG A 283 12.01 -18.44 -5.08
C ARG A 283 12.60 -17.05 -4.81
N PHE A 284 12.73 -16.72 -3.54
CA PHE A 284 13.45 -15.51 -3.15
C PHE A 284 14.95 -15.68 -3.37
N VAL A 285 15.56 -14.63 -3.91
CA VAL A 285 17.02 -14.57 -4.12
C VAL A 285 17.54 -13.22 -3.65
N SER A 286 18.85 -13.15 -3.41
CA SER A 286 19.53 -11.90 -3.11
C SER A 286 20.71 -11.76 -4.06
N LYS A 287 20.49 -11.01 -5.14
CA LYS A 287 21.52 -10.79 -6.17
C LYS A 287 21.54 -9.31 -6.57
N ILE A 288 22.69 -8.84 -7.04
CA ILE A 288 22.82 -7.58 -7.80
C ILE A 288 22.98 -7.93 -9.27
N VAL A 289 22.29 -7.18 -10.11
CA VAL A 289 22.29 -7.41 -11.56
C VAL A 289 22.65 -6.15 -12.33
N ARG A 290 23.24 -6.34 -13.51
CA ARG A 290 23.49 -5.33 -14.54
C ARG A 290 22.94 -5.82 -15.87
N ILE A 291 22.39 -4.91 -16.66
CA ILE A 291 21.87 -5.22 -17.99
C ILE A 291 23.04 -5.43 -18.94
N ARG A 292 22.98 -6.52 -19.74
CA ARG A 292 24.06 -7.00 -20.62
C ARG A 292 23.86 -6.62 -22.07
N LYS A 293 22.64 -6.74 -22.59
CA LYS A 293 22.31 -6.63 -24.01
C LYS A 293 21.66 -5.30 -24.38
N LYS A 294 21.78 -4.95 -25.66
CA LYS A 294 21.19 -3.75 -26.24
C LYS A 294 19.66 -3.87 -26.46
N GLU A 295 19.17 -5.07 -26.74
CA GLU A 295 17.75 -5.36 -26.96
C GLU A 295 17.28 -6.35 -25.90
N SER A 296 16.81 -5.85 -24.79
CA SER A 296 16.26 -6.61 -23.67
C SER A 296 14.96 -5.98 -23.20
N PHE A 297 14.09 -6.79 -22.63
CA PHE A 297 12.73 -6.41 -22.31
C PHE A 297 12.39 -6.71 -20.86
N VAL A 298 11.43 -5.94 -20.33
CA VAL A 298 10.78 -6.16 -19.04
C VAL A 298 9.43 -6.81 -19.28
N TYR A 299 9.05 -7.72 -18.40
CA TYR A 299 7.76 -8.39 -18.35
C TYR A 299 7.07 -8.10 -17.02
N ASP A 300 5.76 -7.90 -17.02
CA ASP A 300 4.99 -7.69 -15.79
C ASP A 300 4.88 -9.01 -14.99
N SER A 301 4.79 -10.14 -15.72
CA SER A 301 4.87 -11.49 -15.17
C SER A 301 5.90 -12.30 -15.97
N PRO A 302 6.61 -13.26 -15.34
CA PRO A 302 7.52 -14.13 -16.07
C PRO A 302 6.79 -15.09 -17.05
N THR A 303 5.46 -15.22 -16.89
CA THR A 303 4.59 -15.99 -17.81
C THR A 303 4.09 -15.19 -19.00
N ASP A 304 4.33 -13.87 -19.04
CA ASP A 304 3.83 -13.04 -20.11
C ASP A 304 4.55 -13.32 -21.43
N SER A 305 3.77 -13.57 -22.48
CA SER A 305 4.30 -13.77 -23.84
C SER A 305 4.73 -12.47 -24.52
N ARG A 306 4.26 -11.32 -24.01
CA ARG A 306 4.58 -9.99 -24.54
C ARG A 306 5.30 -9.15 -23.50
N PRO A 307 6.40 -8.48 -23.89
CA PRO A 307 7.08 -7.56 -22.99
C PRO A 307 6.22 -6.32 -22.71
N SER A 308 6.33 -5.78 -21.49
CA SER A 308 5.69 -4.53 -21.09
C SER A 308 6.47 -3.31 -21.56
N GLU A 309 7.80 -3.37 -21.53
CA GLU A 309 8.66 -2.26 -21.97
C GLU A 309 10.08 -2.71 -22.34
N SER A 310 10.84 -1.80 -23.00
CA SER A 310 12.27 -1.99 -23.27
C SER A 310 13.12 -1.67 -22.05
N LEU A 311 14.19 -2.43 -21.83
CA LEU A 311 15.19 -2.19 -20.78
C LEU A 311 16.13 -1.00 -21.08
N ASP A 312 15.98 -0.30 -22.19
CA ASP A 312 16.91 0.76 -22.61
C ASP A 312 17.05 1.89 -21.58
N LYS A 313 15.97 2.28 -20.95
CA LYS A 313 15.96 3.33 -19.90
C LYS A 313 16.69 2.92 -18.62
N TYR A 314 16.86 1.63 -18.38
CA TYR A 314 17.48 1.06 -17.17
C TYR A 314 18.98 0.75 -17.34
N LYS A 315 19.54 0.99 -18.52
CA LYS A 315 20.97 0.84 -18.76
C LYS A 315 21.80 1.80 -17.92
N GLU A 316 23.05 1.46 -17.72
CA GLU A 316 24.01 2.20 -16.88
C GLU A 316 23.67 2.25 -15.38
N SER A 317 22.75 1.38 -14.94
CA SER A 317 22.42 1.18 -13.53
C SER A 317 22.57 -0.30 -13.14
N SER A 318 22.81 -0.51 -11.86
CA SER A 318 22.71 -1.82 -11.21
C SER A 318 21.40 -1.90 -10.45
N TYR A 319 20.85 -3.10 -10.30
CA TYR A 319 19.57 -3.34 -9.66
C TYR A 319 19.65 -4.54 -8.71
N TYR A 320 18.73 -4.62 -7.76
CA TYR A 320 18.51 -5.80 -6.95
C TYR A 320 17.65 -6.80 -7.72
N ALA A 321 18.03 -8.08 -7.71
CA ALA A 321 17.16 -9.20 -8.07
C ALA A 321 16.70 -9.86 -6.78
N LYS A 322 15.38 -9.88 -6.55
CA LYS A 322 14.76 -10.31 -5.29
C LYS A 322 13.99 -11.61 -5.40
N LYS A 323 13.53 -11.94 -6.59
CA LYS A 323 12.92 -13.23 -6.91
C LYS A 323 13.52 -13.80 -8.18
N GLU A 324 13.54 -15.10 -8.25
CA GLU A 324 13.92 -15.89 -9.42
C GLU A 324 12.74 -16.79 -9.79
N ALA A 325 12.44 -16.87 -11.05
CA ALA A 325 11.41 -17.73 -11.60
C ALA A 325 11.97 -18.56 -12.74
N GLU A 326 11.60 -19.83 -12.81
CA GLU A 326 11.99 -20.75 -13.86
C GLU A 326 10.76 -21.19 -14.64
N ILE A 327 10.76 -20.95 -15.96
CA ILE A 327 9.66 -21.25 -16.88
C ILE A 327 10.23 -21.83 -18.16
N ASP A 328 9.80 -23.04 -18.53
CA ASP A 328 10.26 -23.72 -19.76
C ASP A 328 11.78 -23.66 -19.93
N ASP A 329 12.54 -23.98 -18.86
CA ASP A 329 14.01 -23.91 -18.81
C ASP A 329 14.62 -22.50 -19.00
N GLU A 330 13.79 -21.43 -19.02
CA GLU A 330 14.27 -20.06 -18.98
C GLU A 330 14.14 -19.48 -17.57
N ILE A 331 15.23 -18.86 -17.09
CA ILE A 331 15.27 -18.20 -15.78
C ILE A 331 14.98 -16.70 -15.94
N TYR A 332 14.10 -16.18 -15.08
CA TYR A 332 13.76 -14.77 -14.98
C TYR A 332 14.10 -14.25 -13.59
N TYR A 333 14.50 -13.00 -13.49
CA TYR A 333 14.70 -12.29 -12.23
C TYR A 333 13.76 -11.09 -12.10
N LEU A 334 13.11 -10.97 -10.94
CA LEU A 334 12.36 -9.76 -10.57
C LEU A 334 13.34 -8.66 -10.16
N LEU A 335 13.45 -7.63 -10.98
CA LEU A 335 14.35 -6.50 -10.75
C LEU A 335 13.68 -5.42 -9.91
N SER A 336 14.47 -4.81 -9.03
CA SER A 336 14.04 -3.67 -8.21
C SER A 336 15.18 -2.65 -8.07
N SER A 337 14.81 -1.36 -8.03
CA SER A 337 15.72 -0.26 -7.71
C SER A 337 16.06 -0.16 -6.21
N LYS A 338 15.33 -0.90 -5.36
CA LYS A 338 15.52 -0.96 -3.90
C LYS A 338 15.75 -2.41 -3.45
N PRO A 339 16.33 -2.65 -2.26
CA PRO A 339 16.54 -4.00 -1.73
C PRO A 339 15.23 -4.68 -1.28
N SER A 340 14.19 -4.61 -2.09
CA SER A 340 12.83 -5.06 -1.82
C SER A 340 12.22 -5.76 -3.03
N ALA A 341 11.45 -6.81 -2.81
CA ALA A 341 10.64 -7.46 -3.84
C ALA A 341 9.30 -6.75 -4.11
N ILE A 342 9.02 -5.68 -3.36
CA ILE A 342 7.73 -4.99 -3.37
C ILE A 342 7.93 -3.51 -3.75
N HIS A 343 8.98 -2.86 -3.21
CA HIS A 343 9.25 -1.44 -3.44
C HIS A 343 10.31 -1.23 -4.51
N GLY A 344 10.03 -0.31 -5.45
CA GLY A 344 10.95 0.02 -6.53
C GLY A 344 11.05 -1.08 -7.57
N VAL A 345 10.06 -1.97 -7.65
CA VAL A 345 9.99 -3.05 -8.63
C VAL A 345 9.93 -2.47 -10.05
N ILE A 346 10.73 -3.05 -10.92
CA ILE A 346 10.80 -2.70 -12.33
C ILE A 346 10.02 -3.74 -13.15
N GLY A 347 10.19 -5.03 -12.85
CA GLY A 347 9.53 -6.14 -13.50
C GLY A 347 10.50 -7.33 -13.69
N TRP A 348 10.03 -8.33 -14.41
CA TRP A 348 10.76 -9.57 -14.67
C TRP A 348 11.64 -9.43 -15.92
N VAL A 349 12.87 -9.94 -15.82
CA VAL A 349 13.85 -9.89 -16.93
C VAL A 349 14.54 -11.23 -17.03
N LYS A 350 14.76 -11.70 -18.26
CA LYS A 350 15.44 -12.98 -18.52
C LYS A 350 16.89 -12.96 -18.05
N GLU A 351 17.34 -14.04 -17.42
CA GLU A 351 18.72 -14.17 -16.91
C GLU A 351 19.76 -13.94 -18.00
N LYS A 352 19.52 -14.47 -19.21
CA LYS A 352 20.45 -14.34 -20.36
C LYS A 352 20.77 -12.89 -20.73
N ASP A 353 19.90 -11.95 -20.36
CA ASP A 353 20.06 -10.52 -20.63
C ASP A 353 20.76 -9.77 -19.50
N LEU A 354 21.09 -10.47 -18.41
CA LEU A 354 21.66 -9.93 -17.20
C LEU A 354 23.07 -10.47 -16.91
N LYS A 355 23.85 -9.67 -16.21
CA LYS A 355 25.04 -10.11 -15.49
C LYS A 355 24.70 -10.07 -14.01
N THR A 356 24.75 -11.21 -13.34
CA THR A 356 24.31 -11.40 -11.97
C THR A 356 25.47 -11.64 -11.01
N ARG A 357 25.33 -11.23 -9.75
CA ARG A 357 26.22 -11.58 -8.64
C ARG A 357 25.40 -11.79 -7.38
N ASN A 358 25.70 -12.87 -6.64
CA ASN A 358 25.07 -13.10 -5.34
C ASN A 358 25.48 -12.02 -4.35
N LEU A 359 24.50 -11.51 -3.60
CA LEU A 359 24.65 -10.56 -2.52
C LEU A 359 24.40 -11.27 -1.19
N LEU A 360 25.38 -11.27 -0.32
CA LEU A 360 25.33 -11.85 1.02
C LEU A 360 25.53 -10.76 2.04
N ASN A 361 24.56 -10.55 2.93
CA ASN A 361 24.79 -9.73 4.12
C ASN A 361 25.73 -10.50 5.05
N ILE A 362 26.84 -9.87 5.45
CA ILE A 362 27.80 -10.43 6.38
C ILE A 362 27.40 -10.07 7.81
N ASP A 363 27.21 -8.78 8.07
CA ASP A 363 26.86 -8.22 9.37
C ASP A 363 26.22 -6.82 9.25
N GLU A 364 25.63 -6.36 10.33
CA GLU A 364 25.13 -5.00 10.54
C GLU A 364 25.85 -4.32 11.72
N ASP A 365 27.10 -4.72 11.93
CA ASP A 365 27.95 -4.16 13.00
C ASP A 365 28.46 -2.78 12.63
N TYR A 366 28.49 -1.91 13.62
CA TYR A 366 29.10 -0.58 13.49
C TYR A 366 30.62 -0.69 13.37
N LYS A 367 31.17 -0.06 12.32
CA LYS A 367 32.59 -0.04 12.02
C LYS A 367 33.03 1.35 11.55
N GLU A 368 34.27 1.68 11.76
CA GLU A 368 34.85 2.93 11.28
C GLU A 368 36.02 2.66 10.35
N PHE A 369 36.01 3.34 9.21
CA PHE A 369 37.08 3.28 8.22
C PHE A 369 37.47 4.70 7.80
N ILE A 370 38.71 4.84 7.34
CA ILE A 370 39.23 6.06 6.72
C ILE A 370 39.13 5.92 5.21
N VAL A 371 38.59 6.95 4.56
CA VAL A 371 38.50 7.00 3.08
C VAL A 371 39.89 7.29 2.51
N THR A 372 40.37 6.43 1.60
CA THR A 372 41.72 6.56 0.99
C THR A 372 41.81 7.65 -0.08
N GLY A 373 40.69 8.26 -0.45
CA GLY A 373 40.64 9.32 -1.46
C GLY A 373 40.66 8.81 -2.91
N THR A 374 40.37 7.54 -3.12
CA THR A 374 40.29 6.98 -4.50
C THR A 374 38.89 6.46 -4.82
N GLY A 375 38.46 6.59 -6.08
CA GLY A 375 37.23 5.99 -6.58
C GLY A 375 35.96 6.77 -6.32
N SER A 376 34.83 6.09 -6.32
CA SER A 376 33.48 6.66 -6.21
C SER A 376 32.65 5.90 -5.18
N ALA A 377 31.58 6.55 -4.67
CA ALA A 377 30.60 5.92 -3.81
C ALA A 377 29.21 5.88 -4.49
N TYR A 378 28.40 4.89 -4.13
CA TYR A 378 27.21 4.49 -4.87
C TYR A 378 25.99 4.35 -3.95
N ASP A 379 24.77 4.40 -4.52
CA ASP A 379 23.51 4.11 -3.83
C ASP A 379 23.21 2.60 -3.74
N ILE A 380 23.95 1.78 -4.49
CA ILE A 380 23.84 0.30 -4.52
C ILE A 380 25.25 -0.31 -4.63
N PRO A 381 25.55 -1.45 -3.99
CA PRO A 381 26.84 -2.12 -4.16
C PRO A 381 27.02 -2.55 -5.63
N TRP A 382 28.27 -2.43 -6.14
CA TRP A 382 28.55 -2.66 -7.56
C TRP A 382 27.76 -1.74 -8.50
N GLY A 383 27.50 -0.49 -8.08
CA GLY A 383 26.79 0.52 -8.87
C GLY A 383 27.47 0.85 -10.19
N GLN A 384 26.71 1.34 -11.15
CA GLN A 384 27.15 1.85 -12.44
C GLN A 384 27.07 3.40 -12.45
N LYS A 385 27.24 4.00 -13.63
CA LYS A 385 27.31 5.46 -13.81
C LYS A 385 26.11 6.21 -13.20
N LYS A 386 24.90 5.68 -13.36
CA LYS A 386 23.67 6.28 -12.80
C LYS A 386 23.49 6.05 -11.31
N ASN A 387 24.25 5.13 -10.71
CA ASN A 387 24.20 4.84 -9.27
C ASN A 387 25.25 5.64 -8.47
N ILE A 388 26.03 6.49 -9.11
CA ILE A 388 27.09 7.26 -8.42
C ILE A 388 26.43 8.36 -7.58
N VAL A 389 26.68 8.35 -6.28
CA VAL A 389 26.29 9.40 -5.32
C VAL A 389 27.45 10.39 -5.09
N ILE A 390 28.68 9.85 -5.03
CA ILE A 390 29.91 10.65 -4.92
C ILE A 390 30.81 10.23 -6.07
N VAL A 391 31.08 11.18 -6.97
CA VAL A 391 31.88 10.92 -8.19
C VAL A 391 33.34 10.69 -7.84
N ASP A 392 33.89 11.49 -6.91
CA ASP A 392 35.31 11.50 -6.58
C ASP A 392 35.48 11.54 -5.06
N LEU A 393 35.99 10.43 -4.52
CA LEU A 393 36.29 10.29 -3.10
C LEU A 393 37.57 11.03 -2.68
N SER A 394 38.34 11.61 -3.60
CA SER A 394 39.53 12.42 -3.22
C SER A 394 39.17 13.61 -2.35
N LYS A 395 37.98 14.17 -2.53
CA LYS A 395 37.42 15.27 -1.71
C LYS A 395 37.09 14.86 -0.27
N TYR A 396 37.08 13.57 0.02
CA TYR A 396 36.76 12.96 1.31
C TYR A 396 37.96 12.16 1.84
N LYS A 397 39.16 12.39 1.28
CA LYS A 397 40.39 11.73 1.75
C LYS A 397 40.59 12.02 3.23
N ASP A 398 40.96 10.98 3.97
CA ASP A 398 41.24 11.00 5.42
C ASP A 398 39.94 11.26 6.28
N GLU A 399 38.76 11.39 5.70
CA GLU A 399 37.49 11.46 6.43
C GLU A 399 37.08 10.07 6.94
N ILE A 400 36.38 10.06 8.09
CA ILE A 400 35.85 8.83 8.68
C ILE A 400 34.55 8.45 8.00
N PHE A 401 34.48 7.20 7.58
CA PHE A 401 33.26 6.57 7.05
C PHE A 401 32.68 5.63 8.12
N PHE A 402 31.47 5.97 8.57
CA PHE A 402 30.75 5.23 9.61
C PHE A 402 29.91 4.14 8.96
N VAL A 403 30.32 2.90 9.10
CA VAL A 403 29.68 1.72 8.51
C VAL A 403 28.56 1.21 9.41
N GLU A 404 27.44 0.84 8.81
CA GLU A 404 26.26 0.30 9.47
C GLU A 404 25.92 -1.11 8.94
N ARG A 405 26.51 -1.49 7.81
CA ARG A 405 26.25 -2.78 7.17
C ARG A 405 27.40 -3.20 6.27
N THR A 406 27.72 -4.49 6.29
CA THR A 406 28.73 -5.13 5.46
C THR A 406 28.10 -6.18 4.57
N ASP A 407 28.24 -6.02 3.25
CA ASP A 407 27.76 -6.99 2.25
C ASP A 407 28.91 -7.57 1.42
N LYS A 408 28.81 -8.87 1.10
CA LYS A 408 29.72 -9.56 0.18
C LYS A 408 29.04 -9.76 -1.16
N LEU A 409 29.67 -9.30 -2.21
CA LEU A 409 29.23 -9.44 -3.58
C LEU A 409 30.23 -10.28 -4.40
N GLY A 410 30.00 -11.58 -4.50
CA GLY A 410 30.99 -12.52 -5.03
C GLY A 410 32.23 -12.58 -4.10
N LYS A 411 33.40 -12.12 -4.61
CA LYS A 411 34.64 -12.04 -3.79
C LYS A 411 34.90 -10.64 -3.21
N GLN A 412 34.03 -9.67 -3.48
CA GLN A 412 34.23 -8.26 -3.10
C GLN A 412 33.40 -7.93 -1.87
N ILE A 413 33.97 -7.13 -0.96
CA ILE A 413 33.27 -6.61 0.21
C ILE A 413 32.89 -5.16 -0.06
N TRP A 414 31.66 -4.85 0.31
CA TRP A 414 31.06 -3.53 0.19
C TRP A 414 30.53 -3.10 1.55
N TYR A 415 30.77 -1.87 1.89
CA TYR A 415 30.33 -1.27 3.13
C TYR A 415 29.29 -0.20 2.87
N TYR A 416 28.17 -0.26 3.59
CA TYR A 416 27.12 0.77 3.60
C TYR A 416 27.20 1.58 4.87
N GLY A 417 27.07 2.89 4.75
CA GLY A 417 27.13 3.74 5.92
C GLY A 417 27.09 5.23 5.57
N SER A 418 27.45 6.05 6.56
CA SER A 418 27.45 7.50 6.48
C SER A 418 28.83 8.06 6.21
N LEU A 419 28.95 8.87 5.14
CA LEU A 419 30.08 9.72 4.87
C LEU A 419 29.62 11.17 4.88
N LYS A 420 29.90 11.89 6.00
CA LYS A 420 29.29 13.19 6.34
C LYS A 420 27.74 13.03 6.34
N ASP A 421 27.06 13.79 5.47
CA ASP A 421 25.59 13.85 5.34
C ASP A 421 25.00 12.83 4.34
N LYS A 422 25.86 11.94 3.77
CA LYS A 422 25.42 11.02 2.70
C LYS A 422 25.48 9.56 3.13
N LYS A 423 24.40 8.83 2.88
CA LYS A 423 24.36 7.37 2.99
C LYS A 423 24.78 6.74 1.67
N VAL A 424 25.87 5.95 1.69
CA VAL A 424 26.49 5.43 0.47
C VAL A 424 27.08 4.03 0.68
N TRP A 425 27.27 3.33 -0.45
CA TRP A 425 28.09 2.12 -0.54
C TRP A 425 29.47 2.45 -1.02
N ILE A 426 30.50 1.97 -0.29
CA ILE A 426 31.90 2.10 -0.66
C ILE A 426 32.53 0.70 -0.72
N HIS A 427 33.30 0.43 -1.76
CA HIS A 427 34.05 -0.83 -1.92
C HIS A 427 35.25 -0.83 -0.95
N GLU A 428 35.55 -1.99 -0.34
CA GLU A 428 36.66 -2.20 0.61
C GLU A 428 38.00 -1.60 0.17
N LYS A 429 38.35 -1.67 -1.13
CA LYS A 429 39.60 -1.16 -1.66
C LYS A 429 39.80 0.36 -1.53
N HIS A 430 38.75 1.11 -1.24
CA HIS A 430 38.74 2.57 -1.07
C HIS A 430 38.71 2.99 0.40
N LEU A 431 38.85 2.01 1.30
CA LEU A 431 38.77 2.19 2.75
C LEU A 431 40.01 1.59 3.45
N MET A 432 40.42 2.20 4.54
CA MET A 432 41.49 1.73 5.42
C MET A 432 40.93 1.63 6.84
N SER A 433 41.18 0.52 7.52
CA SER A 433 40.75 0.34 8.93
C SER A 433 41.48 1.37 9.85
N VAL A 434 40.69 1.99 10.74
CA VAL A 434 41.22 2.93 11.74
C VAL A 434 42.28 2.27 12.62
N ASN A 435 42.18 0.97 12.92
CA ASN A 435 43.12 0.21 13.72
C ASN A 435 44.49 -0.05 13.06
N LYS A 436 44.73 0.39 11.83
CA LYS A 436 46.06 0.30 11.16
C LYS A 436 46.89 1.56 11.28
N LEU A 437 46.40 2.56 12.00
CA LEU A 437 47.12 3.83 12.24
C LEU A 437 47.86 3.88 13.59
N TYR A 438 47.78 2.81 14.40
CA TYR A 438 48.52 2.65 15.67
C TYR A 438 49.40 1.42 15.62
#